data_6779f67e3f7851f301fdc97957557a37
#
_entry.id   6779f67e3f7851f301fdc97957557a37
#
_cell.length_a   1.000
_cell.length_b   1.000
_cell.length_c   1.000
_cell.angle_alpha   90.00
_cell.angle_beta   90.00
_cell.angle_gamma   90.00
#
_symmetry.space_group_name_H-M   'P 1'
#
loop_
_entity.id
_entity.type
_entity.pdbx_description
1 polymer ?
#
loop_
_entity_poly.entity_id
_entity_poly.type
_entity_poly.pdbx_seq_one_letter_code
_entity_poly.pdbx_strand_id
1 'polypeptide(L)'
;MGEPFPNKTLTETLSERRLDSWKEIATYLGRDVTTVQRWERQEGMPVHRHLHHKRGSVYALSSELDAWRQGRKIRFQEEQELVLEAAEAESRQTSVPRGRRWLILGSSVVVLAAIVSIAYFATRVRAKEAGRAKVRSLAVLPLQNLSGDPSQDYMADGMTEELIGRLSRIHGLRVISRTSAMHFKNTQLSVPEIARMLGVDAIVEGSLVQEGHQIRVHVQLIRAATDEHIWAGEYQREYHGILEVQEEVARNIVEQIELNLTPEERARLASGPPVNLQAYENYLKGRYYFSQRTEDALHKSIASFQQAITSDPGYAPAYSGLAEAYAMLGFRGGLPSKDALSGARKAALKAIELDNSLAEPHASLAFIEETYDWDWPAAEREYKQALQLNPGYAQAHNWYAGYLTYTGRFNEGVAEAMRARELDPLSLPLNNALGGRLLAAGRYDEALRQVQTTLALDEHFAPAHQTLGWVYLHGGKQDDAIREFQHALELAGPADTDIQLDLGFAYAVSGRTDEARRILANLQQLHQQGIVPAASLATLHGALGESNEAFDWLEKAYQERDPQLTYLKAGRRFEPLREDPRFGQFVRRVGLPD
;
A
#
# COMPACT_ATOMS: atom_id res chain seq x y z
N MET A 1 -44.09 73.21 25.82
CA MET A 1 -42.85 73.50 25.08
C MET A 1 -42.11 72.17 25.00
N GLY A 2 -42.22 71.51 23.89
CA GLY A 2 -41.56 70.24 23.62
C GLY A 2 -41.30 70.16 22.14
N GLU A 3 -40.08 70.13 21.75
CA GLU A 3 -39.63 69.95 20.36
C GLU A 3 -39.80 68.56 19.86
N PRO A 4 -39.91 68.30 18.56
CA PRO A 4 -40.25 67.00 18.00
C PRO A 4 -39.01 66.19 17.61
N PHE A 5 -39.11 64.87 17.77
CA PHE A 5 -38.13 63.90 17.34
C PHE A 5 -38.12 63.75 15.80
N PRO A 6 -36.93 63.52 15.19
CA PRO A 6 -36.84 63.28 13.76
C PRO A 6 -37.09 61.79 13.42
N ASN A 7 -37.81 61.65 12.31
CA ASN A 7 -38.10 60.38 11.61
C ASN A 7 -36.86 59.56 11.31
N LYS A 8 -36.79 58.32 11.81
CA LYS A 8 -35.82 57.27 11.38
C LYS A 8 -36.49 56.41 10.32
N THR A 9 -36.00 56.55 9.11
CA THR A 9 -36.24 55.66 7.98
C THR A 9 -35.93 54.20 8.37
N LEU A 10 -36.93 53.34 8.28
CA LEU A 10 -36.80 51.87 8.40
C LEU A 10 -36.05 51.35 7.16
N THR A 11 -34.78 51.00 7.34
CA THR A 11 -34.09 50.09 6.45
C THR A 11 -34.49 48.66 6.87
N GLU A 12 -35.23 47.98 6.01
CA GLU A 12 -35.55 46.56 6.15
C GLU A 12 -34.23 45.75 6.20
N THR A 13 -33.88 45.21 7.35
CA THR A 13 -32.90 44.17 7.49
C THR A 13 -33.47 42.88 6.90
N LEU A 14 -33.01 42.53 5.70
CA LEU A 14 -33.22 41.20 5.12
C LEU A 14 -32.70 40.17 6.12
N SER A 15 -33.61 39.40 6.72
CA SER A 15 -33.26 38.32 7.63
C SER A 15 -32.47 37.27 6.86
N GLU A 16 -31.22 37.09 7.23
CA GLU A 16 -30.33 36.09 6.69
C GLU A 16 -30.91 34.68 6.96
N ARG A 17 -31.37 34.01 5.88
CA ARG A 17 -31.98 32.68 5.98
C ARG A 17 -30.91 31.62 5.78
N ARG A 18 -30.75 30.77 6.78
CA ARG A 18 -29.91 29.59 6.71
C ARG A 18 -30.68 28.41 6.14
N LEU A 19 -30.06 27.71 5.19
CA LEU A 19 -30.59 26.52 4.49
C LEU A 19 -29.77 25.31 4.92
N ASP A 20 -30.33 24.35 5.65
CA ASP A 20 -29.60 23.32 6.39
C ASP A 20 -29.52 21.97 5.67
N SER A 21 -29.86 21.91 4.39
CA SER A 21 -29.77 20.67 3.60
C SER A 21 -29.61 20.94 2.11
N TRP A 22 -29.03 19.99 1.39
CA TRP A 22 -28.96 20.01 -0.08
C TRP A 22 -30.33 20.21 -0.73
N LYS A 23 -31.39 19.67 -0.13
CA LYS A 23 -32.75 19.80 -0.63
C LYS A 23 -33.28 21.23 -0.49
N GLU A 24 -33.00 21.91 0.62
CA GLU A 24 -33.40 23.31 0.83
C GLU A 24 -32.60 24.27 -0.06
N ILE A 25 -31.28 24.04 -0.21
CA ILE A 25 -30.42 24.81 -1.11
C ILE A 25 -30.89 24.65 -2.56
N ALA A 26 -31.21 23.44 -2.99
CA ALA A 26 -31.74 23.16 -4.32
C ALA A 26 -33.10 23.85 -4.56
N THR A 27 -34.01 23.78 -3.59
CA THR A 27 -35.32 24.45 -3.63
C THR A 27 -35.16 25.97 -3.72
N TYR A 28 -34.26 26.56 -2.92
CA TYR A 28 -33.98 28.00 -2.93
C TYR A 28 -33.44 28.49 -4.27
N LEU A 29 -32.57 27.69 -4.90
CA LEU A 29 -31.99 28.03 -6.22
C LEU A 29 -32.87 27.61 -7.41
N GLY A 30 -34.01 26.94 -7.16
CA GLY A 30 -34.93 26.45 -8.19
C GLY A 30 -34.29 25.41 -9.12
N ARG A 31 -33.49 24.53 -8.56
CA ARG A 31 -32.75 23.46 -9.29
C ARG A 31 -32.83 22.13 -8.56
N ASP A 32 -32.44 21.04 -9.25
CA ASP A 32 -32.30 19.73 -8.62
C ASP A 32 -31.01 19.64 -7.79
N VAL A 33 -30.99 18.70 -6.84
CA VAL A 33 -29.88 18.51 -5.89
C VAL A 33 -28.56 18.19 -6.62
N THR A 34 -28.61 17.42 -7.69
CA THR A 34 -27.43 17.01 -8.46
C THR A 34 -26.76 18.20 -9.15
N THR A 35 -27.57 19.10 -9.70
CA THR A 35 -27.10 20.34 -10.32
C THR A 35 -26.44 21.25 -9.29
N VAL A 36 -27.03 21.41 -8.12
CA VAL A 36 -26.50 22.24 -7.03
C VAL A 36 -25.18 21.70 -6.48
N GLN A 37 -25.07 20.39 -6.31
CA GLN A 37 -23.81 19.73 -5.92
C GLN A 37 -22.71 19.87 -6.97
N ARG A 38 -23.07 19.87 -8.27
CA ARG A 38 -22.13 20.14 -9.35
C ARG A 38 -21.60 21.57 -9.29
N TRP A 39 -22.47 22.55 -9.00
CA TRP A 39 -22.08 23.96 -8.88
C TRP A 39 -21.16 24.21 -7.68
N GLU A 40 -21.37 23.52 -6.55
CA GLU A 40 -20.43 23.56 -5.42
C GLU A 40 -19.04 23.07 -5.85
N ARG A 41 -18.97 21.93 -6.56
CA ARG A 41 -17.69 21.31 -6.93
C ARG A 41 -16.94 22.01 -8.08
N GLN A 42 -17.66 22.52 -9.06
CA GLN A 42 -17.08 23.04 -10.31
C GLN A 42 -17.07 24.56 -10.41
N GLU A 43 -17.99 25.24 -9.75
CA GLU A 43 -18.21 26.67 -9.89
C GLU A 43 -18.01 27.44 -8.57
N GLY A 44 -17.57 26.77 -7.50
CA GLY A 44 -17.26 27.40 -6.22
C GLY A 44 -18.48 28.01 -5.52
N MET A 45 -19.67 27.40 -5.66
CA MET A 45 -20.86 27.82 -4.93
C MET A 45 -20.64 27.66 -3.42
N PRO A 46 -20.93 28.71 -2.59
CA PRO A 46 -20.66 28.69 -1.16
C PRO A 46 -21.59 27.71 -0.42
N VAL A 47 -21.02 26.62 0.06
CA VAL A 47 -21.69 25.61 0.91
C VAL A 47 -20.76 25.24 2.04
N HIS A 48 -21.26 25.33 3.26
CA HIS A 48 -20.54 25.04 4.49
C HIS A 48 -20.90 23.63 5.01
N ARG A 49 -19.96 22.98 5.72
CA ARG A 49 -20.14 21.64 6.28
C ARG A 49 -20.05 21.68 7.81
N HIS A 50 -20.97 21.01 8.48
CA HIS A 50 -20.89 20.84 9.92
C HIS A 50 -19.82 19.79 10.30
N LEU A 51 -18.93 20.16 11.21
CA LEU A 51 -17.96 19.25 11.84
C LEU A 51 -18.64 18.56 13.04
N HIS A 52 -19.54 17.57 12.79
CA HIS A 52 -20.02 16.69 13.86
C HIS A 52 -20.21 15.26 13.36
N HIS A 53 -19.84 14.31 14.23
CA HIS A 53 -19.93 12.88 14.03
C HIS A 53 -21.35 12.40 13.66
N LYS A 54 -21.44 11.71 12.53
CA LYS A 54 -22.55 11.03 11.87
C LYS A 54 -23.33 11.88 10.84
N ARG A 55 -23.00 11.64 9.57
CA ARG A 55 -23.55 12.17 8.30
C ARG A 55 -23.31 13.66 8.13
N GLY A 56 -22.37 14.01 7.24
CA GLY A 56 -22.04 15.39 6.90
C GLY A 56 -23.27 16.19 6.45
N SER A 57 -23.87 16.93 7.37
CA SER A 57 -24.90 17.90 7.07
C SER A 57 -24.23 19.15 6.50
N VAL A 58 -24.85 19.72 5.46
CA VAL A 58 -24.39 20.95 4.81
C VAL A 58 -25.37 22.08 5.09
N TYR A 59 -24.85 23.31 5.10
CA TYR A 59 -25.70 24.50 5.14
C TYR A 59 -25.14 25.57 4.21
N ALA A 60 -26.01 26.50 3.77
CA ALA A 60 -25.63 27.69 3.05
C ALA A 60 -26.45 28.89 3.55
N LEU A 61 -25.89 30.08 3.43
CA LEU A 61 -26.60 31.33 3.75
C LEU A 61 -27.22 31.91 2.47
N SER A 62 -28.47 32.35 2.56
CA SER A 62 -29.18 32.88 1.40
C SER A 62 -28.46 34.10 0.78
N SER A 63 -27.85 34.96 1.59
CA SER A 63 -27.05 36.10 1.16
C SER A 63 -25.81 35.68 0.33
N GLU A 64 -25.10 34.63 0.74
CA GLU A 64 -23.93 34.12 0.02
C GLU A 64 -24.32 33.48 -1.33
N LEU A 65 -25.43 32.75 -1.35
CA LEU A 65 -25.97 32.16 -2.58
C LEU A 65 -26.44 33.22 -3.58
N ASP A 66 -27.08 34.28 -3.09
CA ASP A 66 -27.53 35.37 -3.95
C ASP A 66 -26.35 36.20 -4.50
N ALA A 67 -25.33 36.45 -3.68
CA ALA A 67 -24.09 37.11 -4.13
C ALA A 67 -23.35 36.27 -5.19
N TRP A 68 -23.24 34.97 -4.97
CA TRP A 68 -22.66 34.06 -5.95
C TRP A 68 -23.47 34.02 -7.25
N ARG A 69 -24.81 34.00 -7.17
CA ARG A 69 -25.71 34.02 -8.32
C ARG A 69 -25.62 35.32 -9.12
N GLN A 70 -25.44 36.46 -8.45
CA GLN A 70 -25.22 37.74 -9.10
C GLN A 70 -23.87 37.81 -9.81
N GLY A 71 -22.78 37.36 -9.15
CA GLY A 71 -21.46 37.29 -9.75
C GLY A 71 -21.39 36.34 -10.97
N ARG A 72 -22.20 35.28 -10.96
CA ARG A 72 -22.36 34.40 -12.11
C ARG A 72 -23.09 35.04 -13.28
N LYS A 73 -24.15 35.84 -13.00
CA LYS A 73 -24.87 36.60 -14.04
C LYS A 73 -23.97 37.66 -14.72
N ILE A 74 -23.15 38.34 -13.94
CA ILE A 74 -22.22 39.35 -14.46
C ILE A 74 -21.18 38.70 -15.39
N ARG A 75 -20.57 37.59 -14.99
CA ARG A 75 -19.63 36.83 -15.85
C ARG A 75 -20.26 36.35 -17.15
N PHE A 76 -21.50 35.88 -17.13
CA PHE A 76 -22.22 35.47 -18.34
C PHE A 76 -22.56 36.66 -19.24
N GLN A 77 -22.83 37.86 -18.67
CA GLN A 77 -23.08 39.08 -19.44
C GLN A 77 -21.78 39.61 -20.06
N GLU A 78 -20.68 39.60 -19.34
CA GLU A 78 -19.35 39.98 -19.86
C GLU A 78 -18.89 39.06 -20.98
N GLU A 79 -19.10 37.73 -20.86
CA GLU A 79 -18.82 36.78 -21.94
C GLU A 79 -19.74 36.99 -23.16
N GLN A 80 -21.01 37.35 -22.96
CA GLN A 80 -21.93 37.69 -24.05
C GLN A 80 -21.60 39.00 -24.72
N GLU A 81 -21.18 40.03 -23.96
CA GLU A 81 -20.73 41.31 -24.52
C GLU A 81 -19.44 41.14 -25.33
N LEU A 82 -18.48 40.39 -24.85
CA LEU A 82 -17.25 40.06 -25.60
C LEU A 82 -17.53 39.30 -26.91
N VAL A 83 -18.51 38.43 -26.89
CA VAL A 83 -18.94 37.68 -28.11
C VAL A 83 -19.72 38.61 -29.06
N LEU A 84 -20.52 39.56 -28.54
CA LEU A 84 -21.23 40.55 -29.33
C LEU A 84 -20.29 41.60 -29.92
N GLU A 85 -19.32 42.11 -29.18
CA GLU A 85 -18.27 43.01 -29.68
C GLU A 85 -17.41 42.35 -30.76
N ALA A 86 -17.04 41.07 -30.58
CA ALA A 86 -16.36 40.31 -31.62
C ALA A 86 -17.19 40.13 -32.89
N ALA A 87 -18.53 39.90 -32.74
CA ALA A 87 -19.46 39.79 -33.85
C ALA A 87 -19.75 41.12 -34.56
N GLU A 88 -19.75 42.23 -33.82
CA GLU A 88 -19.88 43.60 -34.40
C GLU A 88 -18.61 44.08 -35.10
N ALA A 89 -17.43 43.66 -34.61
CA ALA A 89 -16.14 43.92 -35.28
C ALA A 89 -16.03 43.20 -36.62
N GLU A 90 -16.55 41.96 -36.73
CA GLU A 90 -16.64 41.24 -38.00
C GLU A 90 -17.68 41.77 -38.97
N SER A 91 -18.75 42.48 -38.49
CA SER A 91 -19.80 42.99 -39.33
C SER A 91 -19.45 44.30 -40.07
N ARG A 92 -18.33 44.98 -39.68
CA ARG A 92 -17.89 46.25 -40.32
C ARG A 92 -16.97 46.06 -41.54
N GLN A 93 -16.62 44.88 -41.90
CA GLN A 93 -15.87 44.57 -43.12
C GLN A 93 -16.59 43.47 -43.93
N THR A 94 -17.44 43.86 -44.82
CA THR A 94 -17.85 43.30 -46.10
C THR A 94 -19.34 43.36 -46.37
N SER A 95 -19.73 44.27 -47.27
CA SER A 95 -20.99 44.21 -48.01
C SER A 95 -20.90 43.13 -49.08
N VAL A 96 -21.42 41.90 -48.79
CA VAL A 96 -21.52 40.80 -49.73
C VAL A 96 -22.94 40.69 -50.28
N PRO A 97 -23.16 40.55 -51.62
CA PRO A 97 -24.47 40.51 -52.23
C PRO A 97 -25.30 39.28 -51.80
N ARG A 98 -26.61 39.47 -51.68
CA ARG A 98 -27.62 38.53 -51.11
C ARG A 98 -27.62 37.08 -51.62
N GLY A 99 -27.01 36.78 -52.76
CA GLY A 99 -26.97 35.42 -53.33
C GLY A 99 -25.92 34.48 -52.68
N ARG A 100 -24.96 35.02 -51.91
CA ARG A 100 -23.84 34.25 -51.37
C ARG A 100 -24.03 33.79 -49.90
N ARG A 101 -25.09 34.28 -49.21
CA ARG A 101 -25.40 33.93 -47.81
C ARG A 101 -25.80 32.46 -47.62
N TRP A 102 -26.49 31.86 -48.57
CA TRP A 102 -26.87 30.44 -48.51
C TRP A 102 -25.68 29.48 -48.70
N LEU A 103 -24.68 29.89 -49.46
CA LEU A 103 -23.41 29.12 -49.61
C LEU A 103 -22.53 29.19 -48.36
N ILE A 104 -22.53 30.32 -47.65
CA ILE A 104 -21.75 30.47 -46.41
C ILE A 104 -22.42 29.73 -45.23
N LEU A 105 -23.74 29.74 -45.12
CA LEU A 105 -24.48 28.94 -44.13
C LEU A 105 -24.32 27.43 -44.39
N GLY A 106 -24.35 27.01 -45.67
CA GLY A 106 -24.12 25.63 -46.06
C GLY A 106 -22.67 25.19 -45.72
N SER A 107 -21.67 26.03 -46.00
CA SER A 107 -20.28 25.74 -45.68
C SER A 107 -20.00 25.69 -44.17
N SER A 108 -20.66 26.57 -43.35
CA SER A 108 -20.52 26.54 -41.91
C SER A 108 -21.08 25.28 -41.26
N VAL A 109 -22.20 24.76 -41.75
CA VAL A 109 -22.80 23.49 -41.30
C VAL A 109 -21.90 22.31 -41.70
N VAL A 110 -21.32 22.33 -42.91
CA VAL A 110 -20.38 21.27 -43.36
C VAL A 110 -19.07 21.30 -42.53
N VAL A 111 -18.55 22.46 -42.22
CA VAL A 111 -17.36 22.61 -41.35
C VAL A 111 -17.65 22.16 -39.94
N LEU A 112 -18.81 22.50 -39.37
CA LEU A 112 -19.22 22.05 -38.04
C LEU A 112 -19.41 20.52 -38.01
N ALA A 113 -20.05 19.97 -39.03
CA ALA A 113 -20.21 18.51 -39.17
C ALA A 113 -18.85 17.80 -39.36
N ALA A 114 -17.92 18.42 -40.10
CA ALA A 114 -16.55 17.91 -40.22
C ALA A 114 -15.79 17.96 -38.90
N ILE A 115 -15.90 19.06 -38.12
CA ILE A 115 -15.27 19.18 -36.80
C ILE A 115 -15.86 18.16 -35.83
N VAL A 116 -17.17 17.99 -35.79
CA VAL A 116 -17.84 16.97 -34.95
C VAL A 116 -17.43 15.56 -35.40
N SER A 117 -17.34 15.30 -36.69
CA SER A 117 -16.88 14.02 -37.23
C SER A 117 -15.41 13.77 -36.91
N ILE A 118 -14.54 14.77 -37.03
CA ILE A 118 -13.12 14.69 -36.66
C ILE A 118 -12.97 14.47 -35.15
N ALA A 119 -13.74 15.20 -34.33
CA ALA A 119 -13.75 15.00 -32.87
C ALA A 119 -14.25 13.61 -32.48
N TYR A 120 -15.32 13.13 -33.13
CA TYR A 120 -15.84 11.77 -32.95
C TYR A 120 -14.84 10.70 -33.43
N PHE A 121 -14.21 10.91 -34.58
CA PHE A 121 -13.15 10.01 -35.08
C PHE A 121 -11.90 10.07 -34.18
N ALA A 122 -11.48 11.24 -33.73
CA ALA A 122 -10.34 11.41 -32.82
C ALA A 122 -10.61 10.76 -31.44
N THR A 123 -11.84 10.86 -30.92
CA THR A 123 -12.22 10.16 -29.70
C THR A 123 -12.27 8.63 -29.91
N ARG A 124 -12.74 8.17 -31.07
CA ARG A 124 -12.71 6.73 -31.41
C ARG A 124 -11.30 6.21 -31.69
N VAL A 125 -10.45 6.98 -32.33
CA VAL A 125 -9.03 6.62 -32.56
C VAL A 125 -8.28 6.60 -31.23
N ARG A 126 -8.49 7.59 -30.36
CA ARG A 126 -7.92 7.59 -28.98
C ARG A 126 -8.45 6.42 -28.13
N ALA A 127 -9.72 6.09 -28.24
CA ALA A 127 -10.29 4.91 -27.57
C ALA A 127 -9.69 3.60 -28.13
N LYS A 128 -9.43 3.54 -29.45
CA LYS A 128 -8.80 2.39 -30.11
C LYS A 128 -7.30 2.30 -29.85
N GLU A 129 -6.61 3.42 -29.67
CA GLU A 129 -5.20 3.49 -29.23
C GLU A 129 -5.07 3.19 -27.74
N ALA A 130 -6.00 3.65 -26.89
CA ALA A 130 -6.10 3.24 -25.50
C ALA A 130 -6.39 1.73 -25.36
N GLY A 131 -7.18 1.16 -26.27
CA GLY A 131 -7.41 -0.28 -26.39
C GLY A 131 -6.19 -1.07 -26.90
N ARG A 132 -5.16 -0.40 -27.45
CA ARG A 132 -3.86 -0.95 -27.84
C ARG A 132 -2.72 -0.60 -26.87
N ALA A 133 -3.00 0.12 -25.78
CA ALA A 133 -1.99 0.39 -24.77
C ALA A 133 -1.42 -0.94 -24.27
N LYS A 134 -0.08 -1.06 -24.31
CA LYS A 134 0.61 -2.26 -23.83
C LYS A 134 0.30 -2.47 -22.37
N VAL A 135 -0.08 -3.67 -21.98
CA VAL A 135 -0.25 -4.09 -20.60
C VAL A 135 1.14 -4.09 -19.94
N ARG A 136 1.33 -3.27 -18.93
CA ARG A 136 2.57 -3.19 -18.13
C ARG A 136 2.35 -3.55 -16.67
N SER A 137 1.10 -3.67 -16.28
CA SER A 137 0.71 -4.02 -14.92
C SER A 137 -0.52 -4.93 -14.93
N LEU A 138 -0.51 -5.95 -14.08
CA LEU A 138 -1.63 -6.85 -13.93
C LEU A 138 -1.82 -7.32 -12.49
N ALA A 139 -3.04 -7.77 -12.19
CA ALA A 139 -3.35 -8.51 -10.97
C ALA A 139 -3.92 -9.88 -11.36
N VAL A 140 -3.47 -10.92 -10.67
CA VAL A 140 -4.10 -12.24 -10.71
C VAL A 140 -5.04 -12.31 -9.52
N LEU A 141 -6.36 -12.32 -9.78
CA LEU A 141 -7.36 -12.47 -8.72
C LEU A 141 -7.39 -13.91 -8.21
N PRO A 142 -7.84 -14.12 -6.96
CA PRO A 142 -8.00 -15.46 -6.41
C PRO A 142 -8.86 -16.34 -7.32
N LEU A 143 -8.31 -17.45 -7.78
CA LEU A 143 -9.05 -18.43 -8.56
C LEU A 143 -10.18 -19.00 -7.71
N GLN A 144 -11.37 -19.13 -8.29
CA GLN A 144 -12.52 -19.65 -7.60
C GLN A 144 -12.45 -21.18 -7.52
N ASN A 145 -12.58 -21.73 -6.32
CA ASN A 145 -12.75 -23.17 -6.14
C ASN A 145 -14.20 -23.55 -6.43
N LEU A 146 -14.44 -24.19 -7.56
CA LEU A 146 -15.78 -24.66 -7.97
C LEU A 146 -15.98 -26.17 -7.75
N SER A 147 -15.08 -26.85 -7.01
CA SER A 147 -15.24 -28.28 -6.69
C SER A 147 -16.38 -28.57 -5.69
N GLY A 148 -16.87 -27.55 -4.99
CA GLY A 148 -17.86 -27.69 -3.92
C GLY A 148 -17.28 -28.17 -2.58
N ASP A 149 -15.99 -28.41 -2.48
CA ASP A 149 -15.27 -28.84 -1.28
C ASP A 149 -14.35 -27.72 -0.77
N PRO A 150 -14.69 -27.03 0.36
CA PRO A 150 -13.86 -26.00 0.93
C PRO A 150 -12.46 -26.47 1.37
N SER A 151 -12.28 -27.78 1.62
CA SER A 151 -10.98 -28.31 1.97
C SER A 151 -9.94 -28.22 0.84
N GLN A 152 -10.39 -27.92 -0.39
CA GLN A 152 -9.55 -27.74 -1.57
C GLN A 152 -9.23 -26.26 -1.88
N ASP A 153 -9.69 -25.32 -1.06
CA ASP A 153 -9.41 -23.88 -1.26
C ASP A 153 -7.92 -23.58 -1.33
N TYR A 154 -7.09 -24.31 -0.57
CA TYR A 154 -5.64 -24.15 -0.58
C TYR A 154 -5.02 -24.36 -1.97
N MET A 155 -5.67 -25.16 -2.83
CA MET A 155 -5.19 -25.44 -4.18
C MET A 155 -5.45 -24.25 -5.12
N ALA A 156 -6.66 -23.71 -5.08
CA ALA A 156 -7.00 -22.52 -5.87
C ALA A 156 -6.17 -21.29 -5.43
N ASP A 157 -6.03 -21.10 -4.11
CA ASP A 157 -5.21 -20.04 -3.53
C ASP A 157 -3.71 -20.24 -3.86
N GLY A 158 -3.22 -21.49 -3.81
CA GLY A 158 -1.85 -21.85 -4.15
C GLY A 158 -1.55 -21.65 -5.64
N MET A 159 -2.47 -22.05 -6.52
CA MET A 159 -2.33 -21.79 -7.95
C MET A 159 -2.31 -20.30 -8.27
N THR A 160 -3.12 -19.50 -7.60
CA THR A 160 -3.10 -18.04 -7.70
C THR A 160 -1.73 -17.49 -7.31
N GLU A 161 -1.19 -17.93 -6.18
CA GLU A 161 0.12 -17.50 -5.67
C GLU A 161 1.26 -17.87 -6.62
N GLU A 162 1.26 -19.10 -7.15
CA GLU A 162 2.27 -19.55 -8.11
C GLU A 162 2.24 -18.75 -9.42
N LEU A 163 1.05 -18.43 -9.94
CA LEU A 163 0.91 -17.57 -11.12
C LEU A 163 1.46 -16.17 -10.84
N ILE A 164 1.14 -15.57 -9.70
CA ILE A 164 1.70 -14.29 -9.26
C ILE A 164 3.23 -14.40 -9.19
N GLY A 165 3.77 -15.43 -8.53
CA GLY A 165 5.20 -15.66 -8.37
C GLY A 165 5.94 -15.80 -9.70
N ARG A 166 5.40 -16.57 -10.66
CA ARG A 166 5.99 -16.73 -12.00
C ARG A 166 5.99 -15.44 -12.80
N LEU A 167 4.87 -14.72 -12.81
CA LEU A 167 4.70 -13.48 -13.57
C LEU A 167 5.51 -12.31 -12.96
N SER A 168 5.68 -12.28 -11.64
CA SER A 168 6.44 -11.23 -10.93
C SER A 168 7.95 -11.23 -11.22
N ARG A 169 8.49 -12.36 -11.72
CA ARG A 169 9.90 -12.50 -12.12
C ARG A 169 10.21 -11.85 -13.47
N ILE A 170 9.20 -11.35 -14.20
CA ILE A 170 9.36 -10.77 -15.52
C ILE A 170 9.67 -9.27 -15.39
N HIS A 171 10.82 -8.86 -15.89
CA HIS A 171 11.20 -7.45 -15.93
C HIS A 171 10.25 -6.64 -16.82
N GLY A 172 9.87 -5.47 -16.34
CA GLY A 172 8.96 -4.59 -17.08
C GLY A 172 7.47 -4.92 -16.92
N LEU A 173 7.11 -5.98 -16.19
CA LEU A 173 5.75 -6.30 -15.79
C LEU A 173 5.58 -6.08 -14.28
N ARG A 174 4.71 -5.15 -13.92
CA ARG A 174 4.29 -4.97 -12.52
C ARG A 174 3.13 -5.91 -12.20
N VAL A 175 3.37 -6.88 -11.36
CA VAL A 175 2.34 -7.83 -10.90
C VAL A 175 1.98 -7.51 -9.46
N ILE A 176 0.68 -7.40 -9.20
CA ILE A 176 0.17 -7.15 -7.84
C ILE A 176 0.39 -8.40 -6.99
N SER A 177 0.85 -8.19 -5.76
CA SER A 177 1.12 -9.27 -4.83
C SER A 177 -0.15 -9.98 -4.38
N ARG A 178 0.04 -11.20 -3.87
CA ARG A 178 -1.05 -12.02 -3.35
C ARG A 178 -1.88 -11.30 -2.28
N THR A 179 -1.24 -10.56 -1.37
CA THR A 179 -1.94 -9.90 -0.24
C THR A 179 -3.04 -8.97 -0.74
N SER A 180 -2.71 -8.06 -1.67
CA SER A 180 -3.71 -7.16 -2.26
C SER A 180 -4.72 -7.89 -3.15
N ALA A 181 -4.30 -8.92 -3.89
CA ALA A 181 -5.20 -9.69 -4.73
C ALA A 181 -6.27 -10.42 -3.90
N MET A 182 -5.89 -11.01 -2.77
CA MET A 182 -6.79 -11.78 -1.90
C MET A 182 -7.89 -10.94 -1.23
N HIS A 183 -7.75 -9.61 -1.15
CA HIS A 183 -8.85 -8.73 -0.72
C HIS A 183 -10.10 -8.84 -1.61
N PHE A 184 -9.93 -9.32 -2.83
CA PHE A 184 -11.02 -9.47 -3.80
C PHE A 184 -11.56 -10.91 -3.88
N LYS A 185 -11.17 -11.81 -2.97
CA LYS A 185 -11.76 -13.16 -2.88
C LYS A 185 -13.26 -13.04 -2.57
N ASN A 186 -14.08 -13.61 -3.46
CA ASN A 186 -15.56 -13.55 -3.35
C ASN A 186 -16.16 -12.13 -3.41
N THR A 187 -15.46 -11.15 -4.00
CA THR A 187 -15.97 -9.78 -4.18
C THR A 187 -17.12 -9.73 -5.19
N GLN A 188 -17.98 -8.70 -5.05
CA GLN A 188 -19.02 -8.34 -6.02
C GLN A 188 -18.62 -7.12 -6.87
N LEU A 189 -17.40 -6.62 -6.70
CA LEU A 189 -16.90 -5.48 -7.48
C LEU A 189 -16.64 -5.92 -8.92
N SER A 190 -16.87 -5.00 -9.86
CA SER A 190 -16.54 -5.21 -11.27
C SER A 190 -15.03 -5.16 -11.52
N VAL A 191 -14.57 -5.82 -12.59
CA VAL A 191 -13.16 -5.82 -13.01
C VAL A 191 -12.58 -4.39 -13.13
N PRO A 192 -13.27 -3.39 -13.74
CA PRO A 192 -12.78 -2.03 -13.79
C PRO A 192 -12.64 -1.34 -12.42
N GLU A 193 -13.50 -1.67 -11.45
CA GLU A 193 -13.41 -1.14 -10.08
C GLU A 193 -12.20 -1.71 -9.35
N ILE A 194 -12.02 -3.02 -9.41
CA ILE A 194 -10.86 -3.72 -8.83
C ILE A 194 -9.56 -3.18 -9.43
N ALA A 195 -9.51 -3.09 -10.77
CA ALA A 195 -8.32 -2.61 -11.47
C ALA A 195 -7.95 -1.16 -11.10
N ARG A 196 -8.95 -0.31 -10.86
CA ARG A 196 -8.73 1.07 -10.40
C ARG A 196 -8.17 1.10 -8.99
N MET A 197 -8.66 0.24 -8.08
CA MET A 197 -8.16 0.15 -6.71
C MET A 197 -6.71 -0.37 -6.69
N LEU A 198 -6.38 -1.33 -7.54
CA LEU A 198 -5.03 -1.91 -7.66
C LEU A 198 -4.10 -1.10 -8.58
N GLY A 199 -4.64 -0.18 -9.37
CA GLY A 199 -3.88 0.62 -10.33
C GLY A 199 -3.26 -0.22 -11.45
N VAL A 200 -3.97 -1.21 -12.00
CA VAL A 200 -3.46 -2.13 -13.02
C VAL A 200 -4.13 -1.96 -14.38
N ASP A 201 -3.41 -2.35 -15.45
CA ASP A 201 -3.88 -2.29 -16.83
C ASP A 201 -4.74 -3.49 -17.21
N ALA A 202 -4.49 -4.64 -16.56
CA ALA A 202 -5.20 -5.89 -16.84
C ALA A 202 -5.42 -6.72 -15.57
N ILE A 203 -6.43 -7.57 -15.62
CA ILE A 203 -6.76 -8.53 -14.58
C ILE A 203 -6.77 -9.94 -15.18
N VAL A 204 -6.20 -10.88 -14.45
CA VAL A 204 -6.35 -12.31 -14.66
C VAL A 204 -7.34 -12.83 -13.61
N GLU A 205 -8.40 -13.49 -14.07
CA GLU A 205 -9.35 -14.18 -13.20
C GLU A 205 -9.63 -15.59 -13.73
N GLY A 206 -10.22 -16.44 -12.89
CA GLY A 206 -10.54 -17.78 -13.32
C GLY A 206 -11.09 -18.68 -12.22
N SER A 207 -11.18 -19.96 -12.54
CA SER A 207 -11.68 -20.98 -11.62
C SER A 207 -10.91 -22.29 -11.76
N LEU A 208 -10.94 -23.06 -10.68
CA LEU A 208 -10.37 -24.41 -10.62
C LEU A 208 -11.44 -25.37 -10.12
N VAL A 209 -11.55 -26.51 -10.81
CA VAL A 209 -12.39 -27.64 -10.41
C VAL A 209 -11.48 -28.87 -10.32
N GLN A 210 -11.52 -29.57 -9.20
CA GLN A 210 -10.94 -30.89 -9.08
C GLN A 210 -12.06 -31.92 -8.94
N GLU A 211 -12.07 -32.90 -9.84
CA GLU A 211 -12.98 -34.05 -9.83
C GLU A 211 -12.16 -35.35 -9.83
N GLY A 212 -11.99 -35.95 -8.66
CA GLY A 212 -11.14 -37.14 -8.52
C GLY A 212 -9.67 -36.83 -8.88
N HIS A 213 -9.16 -37.48 -9.93
CA HIS A 213 -7.79 -37.27 -10.43
C HIS A 213 -7.68 -36.25 -11.55
N GLN A 214 -8.77 -35.61 -11.96
CA GLN A 214 -8.79 -34.60 -13.01
C GLN A 214 -8.88 -33.21 -12.41
N ILE A 215 -8.12 -32.28 -13.00
CA ILE A 215 -8.27 -30.84 -12.75
C ILE A 215 -8.73 -30.17 -14.03
N ARG A 216 -9.63 -29.21 -13.86
CA ARG A 216 -10.02 -28.30 -14.92
C ARG A 216 -9.78 -26.87 -14.44
N VAL A 217 -9.03 -26.12 -15.22
CA VAL A 217 -8.67 -24.75 -14.92
C VAL A 217 -9.16 -23.87 -16.05
N HIS A 218 -9.99 -22.89 -15.73
CA HIS A 218 -10.41 -21.85 -16.64
C HIS A 218 -9.75 -20.54 -16.23
N VAL A 219 -9.11 -19.84 -17.15
CA VAL A 219 -8.43 -18.57 -16.88
C VAL A 219 -8.73 -17.60 -18.01
N GLN A 220 -8.94 -16.34 -17.68
CA GLN A 220 -9.12 -15.27 -18.65
C GLN A 220 -8.30 -14.04 -18.26
N LEU A 221 -7.81 -13.35 -19.29
CA LEU A 221 -7.10 -12.08 -19.18
C LEU A 221 -8.00 -10.98 -19.71
N ILE A 222 -8.29 -9.98 -18.87
CA ILE A 222 -9.26 -8.92 -19.14
C ILE A 222 -8.53 -7.58 -19.09
N ARG A 223 -8.77 -6.73 -20.09
CA ARG A 223 -8.28 -5.35 -20.12
C ARG A 223 -9.12 -4.48 -19.19
N ALA A 224 -8.47 -3.91 -18.18
CA ALA A 224 -9.14 -3.17 -17.11
C ALA A 224 -9.96 -1.94 -17.59
N ALA A 225 -9.42 -1.21 -18.58
CA ALA A 225 -10.03 0.05 -19.04
C ALA A 225 -11.31 -0.14 -19.86
N THR A 226 -11.45 -1.28 -20.54
CA THR A 226 -12.55 -1.55 -21.49
C THR A 226 -13.41 -2.74 -21.11
N ASP A 227 -13.03 -3.47 -20.07
CA ASP A 227 -13.65 -4.75 -19.68
C ASP A 227 -13.66 -5.78 -20.84
N GLU A 228 -12.64 -5.71 -21.69
CA GLU A 228 -12.51 -6.53 -22.88
C GLU A 228 -11.67 -7.77 -22.58
N HIS A 229 -12.19 -8.94 -22.91
CA HIS A 229 -11.43 -10.17 -22.83
C HIS A 229 -10.31 -10.17 -23.89
N ILE A 230 -9.07 -10.07 -23.42
CA ILE A 230 -7.88 -10.16 -24.28
C ILE A 230 -7.67 -11.63 -24.69
N TRP A 231 -7.88 -12.54 -23.74
CA TRP A 231 -7.67 -13.96 -23.91
C TRP A 231 -8.44 -14.78 -22.88
N ALA A 232 -8.81 -16.01 -23.24
CA ALA A 232 -9.34 -17.02 -22.34
C ALA A 232 -8.76 -18.39 -22.70
N GLY A 233 -8.46 -19.19 -21.70
CA GLY A 233 -7.95 -20.55 -21.83
C GLY A 233 -8.66 -21.52 -20.90
N GLU A 234 -8.87 -22.73 -21.39
CA GLU A 234 -9.38 -23.86 -20.61
C GLU A 234 -8.40 -25.01 -20.69
N TYR A 235 -8.03 -25.56 -19.52
CA TYR A 235 -7.04 -26.61 -19.38
C TYR A 235 -7.66 -27.75 -18.61
N GLN A 236 -7.58 -28.95 -19.17
CA GLN A 236 -7.98 -30.18 -18.49
C GLN A 236 -6.81 -31.13 -18.48
N ARG A 237 -6.37 -31.54 -17.30
CA ARG A 237 -5.22 -32.41 -17.08
C ARG A 237 -5.49 -33.38 -15.92
N GLU A 238 -4.70 -34.42 -15.84
CA GLU A 238 -4.60 -35.17 -14.60
C GLU A 238 -3.96 -34.30 -13.51
N TYR A 239 -4.29 -34.55 -12.25
CA TYR A 239 -3.88 -33.70 -11.13
C TYR A 239 -2.35 -33.50 -11.02
N HIS A 240 -1.57 -34.53 -11.36
CA HIS A 240 -0.11 -34.41 -11.37
C HIS A 240 0.43 -33.47 -12.48
N GLY A 241 -0.37 -33.07 -13.45
CA GLY A 241 -0.02 -32.07 -14.46
C GLY A 241 -0.31 -30.62 -14.07
N ILE A 242 -0.64 -30.32 -12.81
CA ILE A 242 -1.02 -28.97 -12.38
C ILE A 242 0.11 -27.93 -12.62
N LEU A 243 1.37 -28.34 -12.46
CA LEU A 243 2.51 -27.46 -12.71
C LEU A 243 2.67 -27.09 -14.18
N GLU A 244 2.38 -28.06 -15.08
CA GLU A 244 2.37 -27.83 -16.53
C GLU A 244 1.27 -26.82 -16.91
N VAL A 245 0.10 -26.91 -16.26
CA VAL A 245 -1.00 -25.95 -16.47
C VAL A 245 -0.56 -24.55 -16.02
N GLN A 246 0.08 -24.41 -14.87
CA GLN A 246 0.56 -23.11 -14.38
C GLN A 246 1.58 -22.48 -15.35
N GLU A 247 2.51 -23.27 -15.86
CA GLU A 247 3.47 -22.82 -16.87
C GLU A 247 2.78 -22.35 -18.15
N GLU A 248 1.86 -23.17 -18.67
CA GLU A 248 1.15 -22.91 -19.91
C GLU A 248 0.30 -21.63 -19.78
N VAL A 249 -0.41 -21.46 -18.65
CA VAL A 249 -1.17 -20.25 -18.34
C VAL A 249 -0.27 -19.02 -18.27
N ALA A 250 0.84 -19.07 -17.53
CA ALA A 250 1.75 -17.93 -17.39
C ALA A 250 2.36 -17.55 -18.75
N ARG A 251 2.77 -18.51 -19.55
CA ARG A 251 3.31 -18.29 -20.90
C ARG A 251 2.26 -17.64 -21.81
N ASN A 252 1.04 -18.16 -21.85
CA ASN A 252 -0.03 -17.62 -22.67
C ASN A 252 -0.37 -16.17 -22.26
N ILE A 253 -0.45 -15.86 -20.97
CA ILE A 253 -0.64 -14.48 -20.50
C ILE A 253 0.45 -13.56 -21.06
N VAL A 254 1.71 -13.95 -20.95
CA VAL A 254 2.85 -13.14 -21.43
C VAL A 254 2.83 -12.94 -22.94
N GLU A 255 2.48 -13.96 -23.70
CA GLU A 255 2.33 -13.87 -25.15
C GLU A 255 1.22 -12.88 -25.54
N GLN A 256 0.09 -12.89 -24.84
CA GLN A 256 -1.05 -12.01 -25.13
C GLN A 256 -0.80 -10.54 -24.80
N ILE A 257 0.06 -10.26 -23.81
CA ILE A 257 0.45 -8.88 -23.47
C ILE A 257 1.64 -8.37 -24.30
N GLU A 258 2.13 -9.15 -25.24
CA GLU A 258 3.21 -8.82 -26.19
C GLU A 258 4.51 -8.36 -25.50
N LEU A 259 4.88 -8.98 -24.37
CA LEU A 259 6.14 -8.73 -23.71
C LEU A 259 7.29 -9.51 -24.37
N ASN A 260 8.38 -8.80 -24.65
CA ASN A 260 9.60 -9.42 -25.15
C ASN A 260 10.41 -9.98 -23.97
N LEU A 261 10.35 -11.27 -23.77
CA LEU A 261 11.13 -11.97 -22.77
C LEU A 261 12.57 -12.17 -23.21
N THR A 262 13.52 -12.02 -22.27
CA THR A 262 14.88 -12.49 -22.46
C THR A 262 14.93 -14.03 -22.49
N PRO A 263 16.01 -14.63 -23.02
CA PRO A 263 16.16 -16.09 -22.98
C PRO A 263 16.10 -16.65 -21.55
N GLU A 264 16.68 -15.92 -20.59
CA GLU A 264 16.69 -16.30 -19.18
C GLU A 264 15.29 -16.22 -18.55
N GLU A 265 14.50 -15.19 -18.85
CA GLU A 265 13.12 -15.06 -18.39
C GLU A 265 12.23 -16.15 -18.98
N ARG A 266 12.45 -16.48 -20.26
CA ARG A 266 11.73 -17.57 -20.92
C ARG A 266 12.08 -18.93 -20.29
N ALA A 267 13.34 -19.14 -19.94
CA ALA A 267 13.76 -20.35 -19.24
C ALA A 267 13.17 -20.46 -17.83
N ARG A 268 13.02 -19.32 -17.11
CA ARG A 268 12.40 -19.29 -15.78
C ARG A 268 10.90 -19.53 -15.80
N LEU A 269 10.22 -19.17 -16.89
CA LEU A 269 8.79 -19.48 -17.06
C LEU A 269 8.58 -20.97 -17.38
N ALA A 270 9.57 -21.65 -17.97
CA ALA A 270 9.51 -23.06 -18.25
C ALA A 270 9.52 -23.88 -16.93
N SER A 271 8.82 -25.01 -16.93
CA SER A 271 8.72 -25.89 -15.76
C SER A 271 10.08 -26.33 -15.25
N GLY A 272 10.20 -26.34 -13.92
CA GLY A 272 11.27 -27.07 -13.24
C GLY A 272 11.14 -28.59 -13.43
N PRO A 273 12.06 -29.38 -12.83
CA PRO A 273 11.99 -30.85 -12.87
C PRO A 273 10.66 -31.34 -12.30
N PRO A 274 10.22 -32.57 -12.69
CA PRO A 274 9.00 -33.16 -12.16
C PRO A 274 9.02 -33.14 -10.64
N VAL A 275 7.98 -32.64 -10.02
CA VAL A 275 7.85 -32.50 -8.57
C VAL A 275 7.01 -33.64 -8.02
N ASN A 276 7.41 -34.17 -6.86
CA ASN A 276 6.59 -35.10 -6.12
C ASN A 276 5.27 -34.43 -5.72
N LEU A 277 4.15 -34.98 -6.13
CA LEU A 277 2.82 -34.40 -5.90
C LEU A 277 2.53 -34.15 -4.42
N GLN A 278 2.89 -35.10 -3.55
CA GLN A 278 2.70 -34.95 -2.11
C GLN A 278 3.57 -33.83 -1.51
N ALA A 279 4.79 -33.64 -2.03
CA ALA A 279 5.63 -32.51 -1.65
C ALA A 279 5.01 -31.19 -2.07
N TYR A 280 4.47 -31.12 -3.28
CA TYR A 280 3.79 -29.92 -3.78
C TYR A 280 2.54 -29.58 -2.98
N GLU A 281 1.68 -30.56 -2.67
CA GLU A 281 0.49 -30.33 -1.83
C GLU A 281 0.86 -29.80 -0.43
N ASN A 282 1.86 -30.41 0.20
CA ASN A 282 2.32 -29.96 1.51
C ASN A 282 2.94 -28.55 1.45
N TYR A 283 3.64 -28.24 0.36
CA TYR A 283 4.15 -26.88 0.10
C TYR A 283 3.00 -25.86 -0.02
N LEU A 284 1.95 -26.14 -0.79
CA LEU A 284 0.78 -25.28 -0.90
C LEU A 284 0.07 -25.05 0.45
N LYS A 285 -0.07 -26.11 1.25
CA LYS A 285 -0.58 -25.98 2.62
C LYS A 285 0.32 -25.10 3.48
N GLY A 286 1.63 -25.25 3.36
CA GLY A 286 2.62 -24.40 4.01
C GLY A 286 2.45 -22.94 3.66
N ARG A 287 2.30 -22.62 2.37
CA ARG A 287 2.02 -21.24 1.87
C ARG A 287 0.68 -20.70 2.38
N TYR A 288 -0.35 -21.52 2.35
CA TYR A 288 -1.66 -21.16 2.87
C TYR A 288 -1.62 -20.76 4.35
N TYR A 289 -0.98 -21.57 5.21
CA TYR A 289 -0.82 -21.23 6.62
C TYR A 289 0.10 -20.02 6.83
N PHE A 290 1.19 -19.93 6.08
CA PHE A 290 2.10 -18.78 6.14
C PHE A 290 1.38 -17.45 5.91
N SER A 291 0.41 -17.42 5.00
CA SER A 291 -0.34 -16.22 4.65
C SER A 291 -1.23 -15.66 5.78
N GLN A 292 -1.60 -16.49 6.74
CA GLN A 292 -2.45 -16.09 7.88
C GLN A 292 -1.70 -15.27 8.94
N ARG A 293 -0.36 -15.34 8.96
CA ARG A 293 0.51 -14.52 9.80
C ARG A 293 0.27 -14.63 11.32
N THR A 294 -0.51 -15.58 11.82
CA THR A 294 -0.63 -15.85 13.25
C THR A 294 0.45 -16.84 13.70
N GLU A 295 0.80 -16.85 14.98
CA GLU A 295 1.83 -17.75 15.52
C GLU A 295 1.46 -19.22 15.30
N ASP A 296 0.21 -19.61 15.60
CA ASP A 296 -0.29 -20.98 15.36
C ASP A 296 -0.20 -21.35 13.87
N ALA A 297 -0.58 -20.44 12.97
CA ALA A 297 -0.49 -20.68 11.53
C ALA A 297 0.96 -20.78 11.05
N LEU A 298 1.89 -20.01 11.61
CA LEU A 298 3.31 -20.11 11.29
C LEU A 298 3.89 -21.48 11.72
N HIS A 299 3.50 -22.01 12.88
CA HIS A 299 3.88 -23.37 13.28
C HIS A 299 3.31 -24.42 12.33
N LYS A 300 2.05 -24.31 11.91
CA LYS A 300 1.46 -25.21 10.90
C LYS A 300 2.14 -25.09 9.54
N SER A 301 2.56 -23.89 9.17
CA SER A 301 3.33 -23.62 7.96
C SER A 301 4.69 -24.37 7.99
N ILE A 302 5.44 -24.23 9.08
CA ILE A 302 6.72 -24.93 9.29
C ILE A 302 6.53 -26.44 9.18
N ALA A 303 5.52 -27.00 9.87
CA ALA A 303 5.24 -28.43 9.81
C ALA A 303 4.91 -28.90 8.39
N SER A 304 4.13 -28.11 7.64
CA SER A 304 3.76 -28.45 6.26
C SER A 304 4.96 -28.41 5.32
N PHE A 305 5.84 -27.40 5.43
CA PHE A 305 7.07 -27.35 4.64
C PHE A 305 8.02 -28.50 4.99
N GLN A 306 8.14 -28.90 6.26
CA GLN A 306 8.93 -30.07 6.68
C GLN A 306 8.37 -31.37 6.10
N GLN A 307 7.04 -31.51 6.02
CA GLN A 307 6.40 -32.65 5.34
C GLN A 307 6.69 -32.65 3.83
N ALA A 308 6.67 -31.46 3.20
CA ALA A 308 7.04 -31.32 1.78
C ALA A 308 8.49 -31.78 1.55
N ILE A 309 9.43 -31.35 2.39
CA ILE A 309 10.85 -31.75 2.36
C ILE A 309 11.02 -33.24 2.60
N THR A 310 10.23 -33.84 3.49
CA THR A 310 10.27 -35.29 3.75
C THR A 310 9.79 -36.06 2.53
N SER A 311 8.79 -35.58 1.82
CA SER A 311 8.26 -36.21 0.60
C SER A 311 9.19 -36.05 -0.61
N ASP A 312 9.91 -34.91 -0.69
CA ASP A 312 10.88 -34.63 -1.73
C ASP A 312 12.03 -33.76 -1.18
N PRO A 313 13.14 -34.35 -0.77
CA PRO A 313 14.30 -33.62 -0.25
C PRO A 313 14.98 -32.67 -1.28
N GLY A 314 14.66 -32.81 -2.57
CA GLY A 314 15.15 -31.94 -3.64
C GLY A 314 14.27 -30.74 -3.93
N TYR A 315 13.11 -30.59 -3.26
CA TYR A 315 12.15 -29.55 -3.56
C TYR A 315 12.54 -28.21 -2.92
N ALA A 316 13.33 -27.41 -3.64
CA ALA A 316 13.87 -26.11 -3.19
C ALA A 316 12.80 -25.12 -2.66
N PRO A 317 11.61 -24.96 -3.28
CA PRO A 317 10.58 -24.05 -2.77
C PRO A 317 10.12 -24.35 -1.35
N ALA A 318 10.13 -25.62 -0.92
CA ALA A 318 9.74 -25.96 0.44
C ALA A 318 10.77 -25.49 1.47
N TYR A 319 12.07 -25.57 1.16
CA TYR A 319 13.12 -24.99 2.00
C TYR A 319 13.05 -23.47 2.04
N SER A 320 12.74 -22.84 0.91
CA SER A 320 12.52 -21.39 0.84
C SER A 320 11.37 -20.93 1.74
N GLY A 321 10.20 -21.58 1.63
CA GLY A 321 9.06 -21.29 2.50
C GLY A 321 9.35 -21.55 3.98
N LEU A 322 10.12 -22.59 4.28
CA LEU A 322 10.56 -22.90 5.64
C LEU A 322 11.45 -21.79 6.20
N ALA A 323 12.37 -21.23 5.39
CA ALA A 323 13.22 -20.12 5.78
C ALA A 323 12.40 -18.86 6.12
N GLU A 324 11.44 -18.50 5.25
CA GLU A 324 10.53 -17.37 5.49
C GLU A 324 9.70 -17.56 6.78
N ALA A 325 9.17 -18.77 7.02
CA ALA A 325 8.35 -19.06 8.18
C ALA A 325 9.14 -18.97 9.49
N TYR A 326 10.36 -19.50 9.53
CA TYR A 326 11.25 -19.36 10.67
C TYR A 326 11.67 -17.90 10.93
N ALA A 327 12.05 -17.16 9.88
CA ALA A 327 12.42 -15.75 9.99
C ALA A 327 11.26 -14.91 10.57
N MET A 328 10.05 -15.14 10.09
CA MET A 328 8.85 -14.45 10.57
C MET A 328 8.51 -14.80 12.01
N LEU A 329 8.64 -16.08 12.40
CA LEU A 329 8.35 -16.54 13.75
C LEU A 329 9.36 -15.96 14.76
N GLY A 330 10.65 -15.91 14.38
CA GLY A 330 11.70 -15.30 15.19
C GLY A 330 11.51 -13.79 15.37
N PHE A 331 11.08 -13.09 14.31
CA PHE A 331 10.78 -11.66 14.37
C PHE A 331 9.58 -11.34 15.29
N ARG A 332 8.59 -12.22 15.36
CA ARG A 332 7.39 -12.06 16.21
C ARG A 332 7.58 -12.53 17.66
N GLY A 333 8.72 -13.09 18.01
CA GLY A 333 8.99 -13.59 19.36
C GLY A 333 8.36 -14.96 19.68
N GLY A 334 7.77 -15.66 18.70
CA GLY A 334 7.19 -16.99 18.88
C GLY A 334 8.22 -18.12 19.05
N LEU A 335 9.50 -17.83 18.80
CA LEU A 335 10.66 -18.68 19.11
C LEU A 335 11.82 -17.80 19.57
N PRO A 336 12.77 -18.33 20.38
CA PRO A 336 14.02 -17.63 20.64
C PRO A 336 14.69 -17.24 19.31
N SER A 337 15.02 -15.97 19.14
CA SER A 337 15.53 -15.42 17.87
C SER A 337 16.73 -16.24 17.34
N LYS A 338 17.64 -16.69 18.22
CA LYS A 338 18.79 -17.51 17.85
C LYS A 338 18.41 -18.83 17.17
N ASP A 339 17.40 -19.54 17.69
CA ASP A 339 16.98 -20.84 17.17
C ASP A 339 16.20 -20.67 15.86
N ALA A 340 15.29 -19.70 15.83
CA ALA A 340 14.51 -19.36 14.64
C ALA A 340 15.41 -18.92 13.48
N LEU A 341 16.35 -18.00 13.72
CA LEU A 341 17.25 -17.49 12.68
C LEU A 341 18.28 -18.53 12.23
N SER A 342 18.73 -19.43 13.14
CA SER A 342 19.56 -20.57 12.75
C SER A 342 18.82 -21.54 11.83
N GLY A 343 17.54 -21.84 12.14
CA GLY A 343 16.68 -22.67 11.30
C GLY A 343 16.42 -22.03 9.94
N ALA A 344 16.10 -20.73 9.94
CA ALA A 344 15.90 -19.95 8.72
C ALA A 344 17.13 -19.95 7.80
N ARG A 345 18.33 -19.73 8.36
CA ARG A 345 19.59 -19.75 7.62
C ARG A 345 19.85 -21.09 6.96
N LYS A 346 19.72 -22.19 7.72
CA LYS A 346 19.93 -23.55 7.19
C LYS A 346 18.99 -23.83 6.02
N ALA A 347 17.74 -23.46 6.18
CA ALA A 347 16.74 -23.65 5.14
C ALA A 347 17.02 -22.78 3.91
N ALA A 348 17.35 -21.48 4.09
CA ALA A 348 17.68 -20.58 3.00
C ALA A 348 18.91 -21.06 2.19
N LEU A 349 19.99 -21.41 2.87
CA LEU A 349 21.19 -21.92 2.21
C LEU A 349 20.91 -23.22 1.44
N LYS A 350 20.08 -24.10 2.00
CA LYS A 350 19.72 -25.36 1.31
C LYS A 350 18.83 -25.09 0.10
N ALA A 351 17.91 -24.11 0.19
CA ALA A 351 17.12 -23.70 -0.97
C ALA A 351 18.00 -23.17 -2.11
N ILE A 352 18.97 -22.29 -1.79
CA ILE A 352 19.93 -21.73 -2.77
C ILE A 352 20.82 -22.82 -3.38
N GLU A 353 21.28 -23.80 -2.57
CA GLU A 353 22.04 -24.94 -3.07
C GLU A 353 21.25 -25.76 -4.10
N LEU A 354 19.96 -25.97 -3.85
CA LEU A 354 19.07 -26.75 -4.73
C LEU A 354 18.61 -25.97 -5.96
N ASP A 355 18.30 -24.68 -5.79
CA ASP A 355 17.87 -23.77 -6.86
C ASP A 355 18.24 -22.32 -6.53
N ASN A 356 19.31 -21.82 -7.13
CA ASN A 356 19.80 -20.46 -6.94
C ASN A 356 19.02 -19.38 -7.72
N SER A 357 17.98 -19.77 -8.44
CA SER A 357 17.08 -18.84 -9.14
C SER A 357 15.91 -18.35 -8.30
N LEU A 358 15.73 -18.86 -7.07
CA LEU A 358 14.71 -18.43 -6.13
C LEU A 358 15.13 -17.12 -5.45
N ALA A 359 14.26 -16.11 -5.48
CA ALA A 359 14.51 -14.81 -4.84
C ALA A 359 14.32 -14.84 -3.32
N GLU A 360 13.34 -15.60 -2.87
CA GLU A 360 12.85 -15.61 -1.49
C GLU A 360 13.91 -16.05 -0.47
N PRO A 361 14.74 -17.10 -0.72
CA PRO A 361 15.78 -17.52 0.22
C PRO A 361 16.92 -16.49 0.30
N HIS A 362 17.25 -15.77 -0.79
CA HIS A 362 18.20 -14.67 -0.77
C HIS A 362 17.70 -13.53 0.13
N ALA A 363 16.42 -13.13 0.00
CA ALA A 363 15.84 -12.10 0.87
C ALA A 363 15.83 -12.53 2.34
N SER A 364 15.53 -13.81 2.62
CA SER A 364 15.57 -14.35 3.98
C SER A 364 16.99 -14.36 4.56
N LEU A 365 18.00 -14.72 3.75
CA LEU A 365 19.39 -14.69 4.16
C LEU A 365 19.86 -13.27 4.45
N ALA A 366 19.55 -12.32 3.56
CA ALA A 366 19.84 -10.89 3.75
C ALA A 366 19.27 -10.35 5.07
N PHE A 367 18.01 -10.71 5.39
CA PHE A 367 17.38 -10.31 6.65
C PHE A 367 18.12 -10.85 7.87
N ILE A 368 18.62 -12.07 7.82
CA ILE A 368 19.40 -12.68 8.91
C ILE A 368 20.77 -12.00 9.06
N GLU A 369 21.46 -11.75 7.94
CA GLU A 369 22.77 -11.08 7.91
C GLU A 369 22.69 -9.66 8.45
N GLU A 370 21.61 -8.94 8.12
CA GLU A 370 21.32 -7.61 8.65
C GLU A 370 21.01 -7.62 10.16
N THR A 371 20.05 -8.45 10.57
CA THR A 371 19.44 -8.32 11.90
C THR A 371 20.22 -9.03 12.99
N TYR A 372 20.94 -10.11 12.66
CA TYR A 372 21.62 -10.95 13.63
C TYR A 372 23.14 -10.96 13.51
N ASP A 373 23.67 -11.09 12.28
CA ASP A 373 25.12 -11.12 12.07
C ASP A 373 25.74 -9.73 12.05
N TRP A 374 24.95 -8.72 11.66
CA TRP A 374 25.39 -7.34 11.36
C TRP A 374 26.43 -7.32 10.24
N ASP A 375 26.32 -8.26 9.28
CA ASP A 375 27.12 -8.28 8.05
C ASP A 375 26.42 -7.46 6.97
N TRP A 376 26.55 -6.15 7.10
CA TRP A 376 25.89 -5.18 6.21
C TRP A 376 26.23 -5.38 4.74
N PRO A 377 27.52 -5.63 4.34
CA PRO A 377 27.87 -5.90 2.96
C PRO A 377 27.26 -7.19 2.41
N ALA A 378 27.19 -8.25 3.20
CA ALA A 378 26.56 -9.50 2.79
C ALA A 378 25.06 -9.29 2.59
N ALA A 379 24.37 -8.69 3.56
CA ALA A 379 22.94 -8.40 3.48
C ALA A 379 22.58 -7.58 2.22
N GLU A 380 23.36 -6.55 1.87
CA GLU A 380 23.11 -5.76 0.66
C GLU A 380 23.26 -6.60 -0.61
N ARG A 381 24.26 -7.46 -0.69
CA ARG A 381 24.43 -8.35 -1.85
C ARG A 381 23.23 -9.28 -2.03
N GLU A 382 22.79 -9.88 -0.93
CA GLU A 382 21.67 -10.83 -0.95
C GLU A 382 20.33 -10.13 -1.27
N TYR A 383 20.07 -8.93 -0.73
CA TYR A 383 18.88 -8.13 -1.13
C TYR A 383 18.90 -7.79 -2.62
N LYS A 384 20.03 -7.32 -3.15
CA LYS A 384 20.16 -7.01 -4.57
C LYS A 384 19.98 -8.26 -5.44
N GLN A 385 20.53 -9.40 -5.02
CA GLN A 385 20.33 -10.68 -5.71
C GLN A 385 18.85 -11.08 -5.73
N ALA A 386 18.15 -10.98 -4.61
CA ALA A 386 16.72 -11.26 -4.54
C ALA A 386 15.91 -10.41 -5.51
N LEU A 387 16.17 -9.09 -5.54
CA LEU A 387 15.48 -8.14 -6.41
C LEU A 387 15.86 -8.28 -7.90
N GLN A 388 17.06 -8.76 -8.20
CA GLN A 388 17.45 -9.12 -9.56
C GLN A 388 16.72 -10.37 -10.05
N LEU A 389 16.52 -11.37 -9.17
CA LEU A 389 15.82 -12.60 -9.49
C LEU A 389 14.30 -12.39 -9.60
N ASN A 390 13.74 -11.56 -8.72
CA ASN A 390 12.31 -11.23 -8.72
C ASN A 390 12.08 -9.74 -8.42
N PRO A 391 12.03 -8.86 -9.44
CA PRO A 391 11.79 -7.42 -9.27
C PRO A 391 10.35 -7.10 -8.81
N GLY A 392 9.46 -8.06 -8.79
CA GLY A 392 8.09 -7.97 -8.26
C GLY A 392 7.95 -8.47 -6.82
N TYR A 393 9.03 -8.81 -6.13
CA TYR A 393 8.95 -9.32 -4.76
C TYR A 393 8.79 -8.18 -3.73
N ALA A 394 7.56 -7.80 -3.44
CA ALA A 394 7.21 -6.68 -2.56
C ALA A 394 7.87 -6.76 -1.17
N GLN A 395 7.98 -7.97 -0.59
CA GLN A 395 8.60 -8.16 0.73
C GLN A 395 10.12 -7.90 0.70
N ALA A 396 10.82 -8.29 -0.37
CA ALA A 396 12.25 -7.99 -0.52
C ALA A 396 12.50 -6.48 -0.64
N HIS A 397 11.68 -5.76 -1.42
CA HIS A 397 11.71 -4.30 -1.48
C HIS A 397 11.50 -3.67 -0.09
N ASN A 398 10.54 -4.17 0.69
CA ASN A 398 10.27 -3.65 2.03
C ASN A 398 11.44 -3.89 3.00
N TRP A 399 12.03 -5.09 3.00
CA TRP A 399 13.17 -5.39 3.86
C TRP A 399 14.40 -4.59 3.44
N TYR A 400 14.69 -4.51 2.13
CA TYR A 400 15.78 -3.69 1.63
C TYR A 400 15.59 -2.20 1.93
N ALA A 401 14.34 -1.70 1.89
CA ALA A 401 14.01 -0.34 2.36
C ALA A 401 14.38 -0.14 3.84
N GLY A 402 14.17 -1.17 4.66
CA GLY A 402 14.64 -1.21 6.05
C GLY A 402 16.14 -1.06 6.15
N TYR A 403 16.86 -1.97 5.53
CA TYR A 403 18.32 -1.96 5.46
C TYR A 403 18.89 -0.59 5.04
N LEU A 404 18.38 -0.03 3.93
CA LEU A 404 18.80 1.28 3.44
C LEU A 404 18.57 2.40 4.46
N THR A 405 17.43 2.36 5.14
CA THR A 405 17.10 3.33 6.19
C THR A 405 18.06 3.20 7.38
N TYR A 406 18.35 1.98 7.85
CA TYR A 406 19.22 1.73 8.99
C TYR A 406 20.69 2.09 8.70
N THR A 407 21.12 1.94 7.47
CA THR A 407 22.43 2.38 7.00
C THR A 407 22.52 3.88 6.67
N GLY A 408 21.44 4.68 6.87
CA GLY A 408 21.40 6.13 6.65
C GLY A 408 21.09 6.54 5.20
N ARG A 409 20.79 5.60 4.31
CA ARG A 409 20.43 5.84 2.90
C ARG A 409 18.92 6.11 2.77
N PHE A 410 18.43 7.13 3.47
CA PHE A 410 17.00 7.39 3.67
C PHE A 410 16.20 7.54 2.37
N ASN A 411 16.71 8.29 1.38
CA ASN A 411 15.97 8.51 0.13
C ASN A 411 15.82 7.23 -0.69
N GLU A 412 16.85 6.39 -0.71
CA GLU A 412 16.80 5.09 -1.36
C GLU A 412 15.85 4.15 -0.62
N GLY A 413 15.87 4.17 0.71
CA GLY A 413 14.91 3.43 1.53
C GLY A 413 13.46 3.82 1.27
N VAL A 414 13.17 5.12 1.11
CA VAL A 414 11.83 5.59 0.72
C VAL A 414 11.46 5.11 -0.69
N ALA A 415 12.39 5.13 -1.65
CA ALA A 415 12.12 4.67 -3.02
C ALA A 415 11.76 3.17 -3.06
N GLU A 416 12.51 2.33 -2.32
CA GLU A 416 12.22 0.90 -2.21
C GLU A 416 10.90 0.63 -1.48
N ALA A 417 10.58 1.37 -0.42
CA ALA A 417 9.29 1.27 0.26
C ALA A 417 8.12 1.69 -0.63
N MET A 418 8.28 2.73 -1.47
CA MET A 418 7.30 3.10 -2.48
C MET A 418 7.09 1.97 -3.49
N ARG A 419 8.18 1.31 -3.92
CA ARG A 419 8.09 0.17 -4.84
C ARG A 419 7.35 -1.01 -4.19
N ALA A 420 7.64 -1.33 -2.93
CA ALA A 420 6.90 -2.35 -2.18
C ALA A 420 5.39 -2.07 -2.14
N ARG A 421 5.00 -0.82 -1.85
CA ARG A 421 3.60 -0.38 -1.85
C ARG A 421 2.96 -0.45 -3.24
N GLU A 422 3.67 -0.08 -4.30
CA GLU A 422 3.15 -0.21 -5.67
C GLU A 422 2.84 -1.66 -6.05
N LEU A 423 3.62 -2.61 -5.54
CA LEU A 423 3.43 -4.03 -5.76
C LEU A 423 2.33 -4.62 -4.86
N ASP A 424 2.08 -4.01 -3.70
CA ASP A 424 1.08 -4.49 -2.74
C ASP A 424 0.30 -3.31 -2.12
N PRO A 425 -0.56 -2.63 -2.91
CA PRO A 425 -1.15 -1.34 -2.54
C PRO A 425 -2.15 -1.42 -1.37
N LEU A 426 -2.76 -2.58 -1.12
CA LEU A 426 -3.72 -2.76 -0.03
C LEU A 426 -3.10 -3.39 1.22
N SER A 427 -1.80 -3.67 1.22
CA SER A 427 -1.09 -4.18 2.39
C SER A 427 -0.93 -3.10 3.45
N LEU A 428 -1.66 -3.22 4.56
CA LEU A 428 -1.53 -2.30 5.70
C LEU A 428 -0.08 -2.21 6.23
N PRO A 429 0.64 -3.35 6.42
CA PRO A 429 2.03 -3.29 6.87
C PRO A 429 2.96 -2.53 5.93
N LEU A 430 2.85 -2.71 4.60
CA LEU A 430 3.72 -2.03 3.64
C LEU A 430 3.38 -0.53 3.53
N ASN A 431 2.09 -0.19 3.57
CA ASN A 431 1.66 1.21 3.62
C ASN A 431 2.19 1.91 4.88
N ASN A 432 2.10 1.26 6.04
CA ASN A 432 2.63 1.79 7.30
C ASN A 432 4.17 1.88 7.30
N ALA A 433 4.85 0.86 6.76
CA ALA A 433 6.31 0.86 6.63
C ALA A 433 6.79 2.06 5.80
N LEU A 434 6.12 2.39 4.68
CA LEU A 434 6.43 3.60 3.93
C LEU A 434 6.28 4.87 4.78
N GLY A 435 5.22 4.97 5.60
CA GLY A 435 5.04 6.06 6.56
C GLY A 435 6.24 6.19 7.52
N GLY A 436 6.70 5.07 8.07
CA GLY A 436 7.88 5.02 8.93
C GLY A 436 9.19 5.41 8.22
N ARG A 437 9.39 5.01 6.95
CA ARG A 437 10.57 5.39 6.15
C ARG A 437 10.57 6.88 5.80
N LEU A 438 9.41 7.44 5.46
CA LEU A 438 9.23 8.88 5.24
C LEU A 438 9.52 9.68 6.51
N LEU A 439 9.04 9.19 7.65
CA LEU A 439 9.32 9.76 8.95
C LEU A 439 10.83 9.73 9.27
N ALA A 440 11.52 8.60 9.05
CA ALA A 440 12.96 8.47 9.25
C ALA A 440 13.76 9.40 8.32
N ALA A 441 13.26 9.64 7.11
CA ALA A 441 13.85 10.58 6.16
C ALA A 441 13.57 12.06 6.48
N GLY A 442 12.85 12.39 7.56
CA GLY A 442 12.48 13.76 7.91
C GLY A 442 11.36 14.36 7.04
N ARG A 443 10.70 13.54 6.22
CA ARG A 443 9.62 13.95 5.29
C ARG A 443 8.26 13.89 6.00
N TYR A 444 8.08 14.72 7.05
CA TYR A 444 6.97 14.62 8.01
C TYR A 444 5.58 14.79 7.38
N ASP A 445 5.41 15.76 6.47
CA ASP A 445 4.12 16.00 5.81
C ASP A 445 3.71 14.82 4.92
N GLU A 446 4.68 14.17 4.28
CA GLU A 446 4.44 13.01 3.45
C GLU A 446 4.16 11.77 4.31
N ALA A 447 4.87 11.62 5.43
CA ALA A 447 4.60 10.57 6.41
C ALA A 447 3.17 10.69 6.95
N LEU A 448 2.73 11.91 7.33
CA LEU A 448 1.37 12.16 7.79
C LEU A 448 0.32 11.72 6.74
N ARG A 449 0.49 12.17 5.48
CA ARG A 449 -0.43 11.78 4.39
C ARG A 449 -0.46 10.26 4.16
N GLN A 450 0.73 9.62 4.23
CA GLN A 450 0.83 8.18 4.03
C GLN A 450 0.16 7.39 5.17
N VAL A 451 0.34 7.80 6.42
CA VAL A 451 -0.32 7.18 7.56
C VAL A 451 -1.84 7.37 7.51
N GLN A 452 -2.31 8.56 7.12
CA GLN A 452 -3.74 8.81 6.89
C GLN A 452 -4.31 7.92 5.78
N THR A 453 -3.53 7.65 4.72
CA THR A 453 -3.90 6.69 3.67
C THR A 453 -4.02 5.27 4.24
N THR A 454 -3.11 4.87 5.12
CA THR A 454 -3.16 3.56 5.79
C THR A 454 -4.40 3.43 6.67
N LEU A 455 -4.70 4.46 7.48
CA LEU A 455 -5.90 4.51 8.33
C LEU A 455 -7.21 4.58 7.52
N ALA A 456 -7.18 5.12 6.30
CA ALA A 456 -8.32 5.08 5.41
C ALA A 456 -8.62 3.67 4.86
N LEU A 457 -7.62 2.78 4.81
CA LEU A 457 -7.80 1.35 4.49
C LEU A 457 -8.37 0.59 5.69
N ASP A 458 -7.86 0.87 6.89
CA ASP A 458 -8.35 0.30 8.15
C ASP A 458 -8.07 1.27 9.31
N GLU A 459 -9.12 1.86 9.86
CA GLU A 459 -9.06 2.81 10.96
C GLU A 459 -8.68 2.18 12.32
N HIS A 460 -8.69 0.84 12.42
CA HIS A 460 -8.32 0.09 13.63
C HIS A 460 -6.92 -0.52 13.56
N PHE A 461 -6.14 -0.18 12.55
CA PHE A 461 -4.79 -0.71 12.41
C PHE A 461 -3.82 -0.04 13.40
N ALA A 462 -3.63 -0.65 14.56
CA ALA A 462 -2.81 -0.13 15.67
C ALA A 462 -1.40 0.37 15.25
N PRO A 463 -0.63 -0.31 14.35
CA PRO A 463 0.68 0.21 13.93
C PRO A 463 0.62 1.54 13.18
N ALA A 464 -0.50 1.88 12.52
CA ALA A 464 -0.64 3.18 11.88
C ALA A 464 -0.87 4.30 12.91
N HIS A 465 -1.66 4.07 13.95
CA HIS A 465 -1.79 4.99 15.08
C HIS A 465 -0.45 5.18 15.81
N GLN A 466 0.32 4.10 16.00
CA GLN A 466 1.69 4.18 16.55
C GLN A 466 2.58 5.08 15.67
N THR A 467 2.58 4.90 14.35
CA THR A 467 3.36 5.77 13.44
C THR A 467 2.84 7.21 13.45
N LEU A 468 1.52 7.43 13.56
CA LEU A 468 0.92 8.76 13.67
C LEU A 468 1.35 9.48 14.96
N GLY A 469 1.41 8.74 16.07
CA GLY A 469 1.95 9.23 17.35
C GLY A 469 3.38 9.78 17.18
N TRP A 470 4.24 9.05 16.47
CA TRP A 470 5.59 9.51 16.15
C TRP A 470 5.60 10.75 15.24
N VAL A 471 4.72 10.84 14.23
CA VAL A 471 4.59 12.03 13.39
C VAL A 471 4.21 13.25 14.24
N TYR A 472 3.26 13.11 15.16
CA TYR A 472 2.86 14.20 16.05
C TYR A 472 3.96 14.60 17.04
N LEU A 473 4.69 13.62 17.58
CA LEU A 473 5.77 13.88 18.52
C LEU A 473 6.87 14.76 17.89
N HIS A 474 7.25 14.44 16.64
CA HIS A 474 8.20 15.24 15.87
C HIS A 474 7.66 16.61 15.44
N GLY A 475 6.35 16.72 15.29
CA GLY A 475 5.67 17.99 15.05
C GLY A 475 5.51 18.85 16.30
N GLY A 476 6.07 18.44 17.46
CA GLY A 476 5.93 19.13 18.75
C GLY A 476 4.54 19.03 19.38
N LYS A 477 3.68 18.14 18.86
CA LYS A 477 2.31 17.91 19.34
C LYS A 477 2.27 16.75 20.34
N GLN A 478 2.88 16.95 21.49
CA GLN A 478 3.11 15.90 22.49
C GLN A 478 1.82 15.26 23.00
N ASP A 479 0.79 16.06 23.31
CA ASP A 479 -0.49 15.51 23.80
C ASP A 479 -1.24 14.71 22.71
N ASP A 480 -1.14 15.14 21.43
CA ASP A 480 -1.70 14.40 20.32
C ASP A 480 -0.97 13.05 20.15
N ALA A 481 0.36 13.06 20.24
CA ALA A 481 1.17 11.85 20.16
C ALA A 481 0.82 10.84 21.27
N ILE A 482 0.68 11.32 22.51
CA ILE A 482 0.28 10.48 23.65
C ILE A 482 -1.10 9.86 23.41
N ARG A 483 -2.06 10.63 22.89
CA ARG A 483 -3.40 10.09 22.58
C ARG A 483 -3.35 9.00 21.52
N GLU A 484 -2.54 9.18 20.46
CA GLU A 484 -2.40 8.18 19.41
C GLU A 484 -1.72 6.90 19.92
N PHE A 485 -0.68 7.01 20.76
CA PHE A 485 -0.05 5.83 21.37
C PHE A 485 -1.00 5.11 22.33
N GLN A 486 -1.81 5.84 23.11
CA GLN A 486 -2.83 5.26 23.98
C GLN A 486 -3.88 4.50 23.15
N HIS A 487 -4.35 5.12 22.07
CA HIS A 487 -5.31 4.48 21.15
C HIS A 487 -4.71 3.25 20.46
N ALA A 488 -3.47 3.33 20.00
CA ALA A 488 -2.76 2.18 19.46
C ALA A 488 -2.68 1.02 20.47
N LEU A 489 -2.41 1.34 21.75
CA LEU A 489 -2.33 0.35 22.83
C LEU A 489 -3.71 -0.27 23.15
N GLU A 490 -4.78 0.52 23.08
CA GLU A 490 -6.15 0.01 23.22
C GLU A 490 -6.50 -0.99 22.10
N LEU A 491 -6.10 -0.70 20.86
CA LEU A 491 -6.33 -1.55 19.69
C LEU A 491 -5.49 -2.84 19.71
N ALA A 492 -4.20 -2.73 20.03
CA ALA A 492 -3.27 -3.86 20.05
C ALA A 492 -3.43 -4.73 21.32
N GLY A 493 -3.98 -4.15 22.37
CA GLY A 493 -4.07 -4.76 23.70
C GLY A 493 -2.95 -4.33 24.64
N PRO A 494 -3.22 -4.37 25.97
CA PRO A 494 -2.33 -3.82 26.99
C PRO A 494 -0.99 -4.58 27.13
N ALA A 495 -0.83 -5.73 26.51
CA ALA A 495 0.39 -6.53 26.53
C ALA A 495 1.41 -6.13 25.45
N ASP A 496 1.07 -5.25 24.53
CA ASP A 496 2.00 -4.80 23.47
C ASP A 496 3.10 -3.91 24.05
N THR A 497 4.27 -4.50 24.25
CA THR A 497 5.42 -3.84 24.90
C THR A 497 6.08 -2.79 24.02
N ASP A 498 5.95 -2.87 22.71
CA ASP A 498 6.54 -1.91 21.77
C ASP A 498 5.77 -0.58 21.80
N ILE A 499 4.44 -0.66 21.84
CA ILE A 499 3.58 0.52 21.98
C ILE A 499 3.68 1.10 23.42
N GLN A 500 3.77 0.24 24.45
CA GLN A 500 4.05 0.72 25.82
C GLN A 500 5.36 1.51 25.88
N LEU A 501 6.41 1.05 25.21
CA LEU A 501 7.70 1.74 25.12
C LEU A 501 7.55 3.12 24.47
N ASP A 502 6.83 3.24 23.35
CA ASP A 502 6.58 4.51 22.68
C ASP A 502 5.79 5.48 23.56
N LEU A 503 4.77 4.98 24.25
CA LEU A 503 4.00 5.78 25.20
C LEU A 503 4.89 6.27 26.36
N GLY A 504 5.75 5.38 26.90
CA GLY A 504 6.72 5.74 27.95
C GLY A 504 7.72 6.79 27.47
N PHE A 505 8.22 6.64 26.25
CA PHE A 505 9.11 7.61 25.60
C PHE A 505 8.41 8.97 25.44
N ALA A 506 7.17 8.99 24.94
CA ALA A 506 6.41 10.23 24.78
C ALA A 506 6.15 10.92 26.12
N TYR A 507 5.83 10.17 27.18
CA TYR A 507 5.72 10.72 28.53
C TYR A 507 7.04 11.33 29.03
N ALA A 508 8.17 10.64 28.84
CA ALA A 508 9.47 11.12 29.27
C ALA A 508 9.84 12.45 28.60
N VAL A 509 9.76 12.53 27.29
CA VAL A 509 10.11 13.76 26.53
C VAL A 509 9.08 14.89 26.71
N SER A 510 7.89 14.59 27.23
CA SER A 510 6.87 15.58 27.61
C SER A 510 6.96 16.04 29.07
N GLY A 511 7.98 15.59 29.81
CA GLY A 511 8.17 15.93 31.23
C GLY A 511 7.23 15.17 32.18
N ARG A 512 6.46 14.20 31.72
CA ARG A 512 5.58 13.35 32.53
C ARG A 512 6.37 12.16 33.09
N THR A 513 7.38 12.48 33.89
CA THR A 513 8.40 11.53 34.36
C THR A 513 7.82 10.39 35.19
N ASP A 514 6.80 10.64 36.02
CA ASP A 514 6.22 9.61 36.89
C ASP A 514 5.49 8.51 36.05
N GLU A 515 4.80 8.90 34.99
CA GLU A 515 4.15 7.95 34.06
C GLU A 515 5.20 7.15 33.29
N ALA A 516 6.24 7.81 32.78
CA ALA A 516 7.34 7.14 32.09
C ALA A 516 8.03 6.11 32.99
N ARG A 517 8.32 6.45 34.26
CA ARG A 517 8.94 5.53 35.22
C ARG A 517 8.08 4.34 35.58
N ARG A 518 6.75 4.48 35.64
CA ARG A 518 5.83 3.33 35.83
C ARG A 518 5.93 2.35 34.69
N ILE A 519 5.96 2.85 33.45
CA ILE A 519 6.13 2.00 32.25
C ILE A 519 7.52 1.35 32.28
N LEU A 520 8.58 2.09 32.57
CA LEU A 520 9.94 1.56 32.69
C LEU A 520 10.02 0.39 33.67
N ALA A 521 9.45 0.53 34.85
CA ALA A 521 9.46 -0.51 35.89
C ALA A 521 8.74 -1.79 35.39
N ASN A 522 7.62 -1.64 34.70
CA ASN A 522 6.92 -2.77 34.08
C ASN A 522 7.78 -3.44 32.99
N LEU A 523 8.38 -2.67 32.08
CA LEU A 523 9.21 -3.21 30.99
C LEU A 523 10.49 -3.89 31.53
N GLN A 524 11.09 -3.39 32.64
CA GLN A 524 12.21 -4.04 33.31
C GLN A 524 11.83 -5.41 33.88
N GLN A 525 10.63 -5.53 34.47
CA GLN A 525 10.12 -6.83 34.93
C GLN A 525 9.92 -7.80 33.78
N LEU A 526 9.34 -7.34 32.65
CA LEU A 526 9.15 -8.16 31.45
C LEU A 526 10.48 -8.53 30.78
N HIS A 527 11.50 -7.66 30.85
CA HIS A 527 12.84 -8.00 30.38
C HIS A 527 13.44 -9.18 31.17
N GLN A 528 13.25 -9.25 32.48
CA GLN A 528 13.71 -10.38 33.31
C GLN A 528 13.06 -11.71 32.90
N GLN A 529 11.89 -11.65 32.26
CA GLN A 529 11.17 -12.80 31.70
C GLN A 529 11.58 -13.10 30.24
N GLY A 530 12.50 -12.32 29.65
CA GLY A 530 12.96 -12.47 28.26
C GLY A 530 12.00 -11.92 27.21
N ILE A 531 11.00 -11.12 27.63
CA ILE A 531 9.95 -10.57 26.74
C ILE A 531 10.38 -9.26 26.08
N VAL A 532 11.01 -8.36 26.86
CA VAL A 532 11.42 -7.03 26.40
C VAL A 532 12.91 -7.02 26.09
N PRO A 533 13.33 -6.59 24.88
CA PRO A 533 14.75 -6.46 24.52
C PRO A 533 15.48 -5.41 25.38
N ALA A 534 16.79 -5.61 25.60
CA ALA A 534 17.61 -4.68 26.40
C ALA A 534 17.71 -3.29 25.74
N ALA A 535 17.79 -3.20 24.43
CA ALA A 535 17.82 -1.94 23.69
C ALA A 535 16.57 -1.08 23.93
N SER A 536 15.42 -1.69 24.15
CA SER A 536 14.18 -0.97 24.50
C SER A 536 14.32 -0.19 25.81
N LEU A 537 14.91 -0.82 26.84
CA LEU A 537 15.15 -0.17 28.12
C LEU A 537 16.17 0.96 28.00
N ALA A 538 17.22 0.75 27.18
CA ALA A 538 18.22 1.79 26.90
C ALA A 538 17.57 3.07 26.35
N THR A 539 16.62 2.93 25.41
CA THR A 539 15.96 4.10 24.81
C THR A 539 15.09 4.86 25.80
N LEU A 540 14.40 4.17 26.71
CA LEU A 540 13.54 4.82 27.69
C LEU A 540 14.37 5.50 28.82
N HIS A 541 15.47 4.88 29.27
CA HIS A 541 16.43 5.56 30.17
C HIS A 541 17.02 6.81 29.51
N GLY A 542 17.37 6.72 28.18
CA GLY A 542 17.83 7.88 27.44
C GLY A 542 16.81 9.01 27.36
N ALA A 543 15.54 8.71 27.14
CA ALA A 543 14.46 9.69 27.13
C ALA A 543 14.22 10.34 28.50
N LEU A 544 14.50 9.61 29.58
CA LEU A 544 14.46 10.13 30.97
C LEU A 544 15.72 10.94 31.35
N GLY A 545 16.72 11.07 30.48
CA GLY A 545 17.99 11.74 30.74
C GLY A 545 18.98 10.92 31.57
N GLU A 546 18.74 9.63 31.76
CA GLU A 546 19.55 8.69 32.54
C GLU A 546 20.61 8.04 31.64
N SER A 547 21.58 8.86 31.17
CA SER A 547 22.52 8.43 30.11
C SER A 547 23.39 7.24 30.56
N ASN A 548 23.82 7.16 31.82
CA ASN A 548 24.68 6.05 32.24
C ASN A 548 23.93 4.72 32.21
N GLU A 549 22.76 4.69 32.78
CA GLU A 549 21.87 3.52 32.77
C GLU A 549 21.51 3.11 31.32
N ALA A 550 21.25 4.09 30.45
CA ALA A 550 21.01 3.85 29.06
C ALA A 550 22.18 3.15 28.37
N PHE A 551 23.43 3.58 28.63
CA PHE A 551 24.61 2.93 28.02
C PHE A 551 24.92 1.57 28.65
N ASP A 552 24.62 1.34 29.94
CA ASP A 552 24.71 0.00 30.55
C ASP A 552 23.72 -0.98 29.86
N TRP A 553 22.51 -0.52 29.56
CA TRP A 553 21.53 -1.30 28.81
C TRP A 553 21.92 -1.51 27.34
N LEU A 554 22.56 -0.53 26.69
CA LEU A 554 23.11 -0.71 25.33
C LEU A 554 24.23 -1.74 25.32
N GLU A 555 25.10 -1.77 26.34
CA GLU A 555 26.15 -2.78 26.46
C GLU A 555 25.54 -4.20 26.58
N LYS A 556 24.51 -4.34 27.39
CA LYS A 556 23.76 -5.58 27.54
C LYS A 556 23.11 -5.98 26.21
N ALA A 557 22.44 -5.05 25.52
CA ALA A 557 21.86 -5.29 24.22
C ALA A 557 22.92 -5.80 23.20
N TYR A 558 24.11 -5.21 23.21
CA TYR A 558 25.20 -5.64 22.35
C TYR A 558 25.65 -7.07 22.65
N GLN A 559 25.77 -7.43 23.94
CA GLN A 559 26.16 -8.79 24.37
C GLN A 559 25.09 -9.83 24.01
N GLU A 560 23.82 -9.44 24.10
CA GLU A 560 22.67 -10.30 23.75
C GLU A 560 22.41 -10.39 22.24
N ARG A 561 23.15 -9.65 21.41
CA ARG A 561 22.90 -9.55 19.96
C ARG A 561 21.46 -9.08 19.66
N ASP A 562 21.03 -8.05 20.41
CA ASP A 562 19.69 -7.50 20.28
C ASP A 562 19.46 -6.93 18.86
N PRO A 563 18.48 -7.44 18.08
CA PRO A 563 18.23 -6.96 16.73
C PRO A 563 17.85 -5.47 16.66
N GLN A 564 17.36 -4.87 17.73
CA GLN A 564 17.02 -3.45 17.77
C GLN A 564 18.23 -2.52 17.65
N LEU A 565 19.46 -3.03 17.83
CA LEU A 565 20.67 -2.25 17.62
C LEU A 565 20.88 -1.87 16.12
N THR A 566 20.21 -2.54 15.20
CA THR A 566 20.19 -2.11 13.77
C THR A 566 19.58 -0.72 13.60
N TYR A 567 18.72 -0.29 14.53
CA TYR A 567 18.04 1.01 14.48
C TYR A 567 18.86 2.18 15.06
N LEU A 568 20.08 1.99 15.54
CA LEU A 568 20.86 3.04 16.20
C LEU A 568 20.92 4.35 15.39
N LYS A 569 21.18 4.30 14.08
CA LYS A 569 21.26 5.50 13.24
C LYS A 569 19.90 6.09 12.89
N ALA A 570 18.92 5.25 12.61
CA ALA A 570 17.61 5.67 12.08
C ALA A 570 16.52 5.73 13.14
N GLY A 571 16.66 4.96 14.23
CA GLY A 571 15.65 4.84 15.27
C GLY A 571 15.54 6.11 16.11
N ARG A 572 14.33 6.66 16.17
CA ARG A 572 14.08 7.92 16.84
C ARG A 572 14.13 7.81 18.36
N ARG A 573 13.85 6.63 18.89
CA ARG A 573 14.01 6.34 20.32
C ARG A 573 15.45 6.51 20.80
N PHE A 574 16.45 6.45 19.88
CA PHE A 574 17.86 6.68 20.19
C PHE A 574 18.30 8.16 20.08
N GLU A 575 17.44 9.07 19.61
CA GLU A 575 17.77 10.50 19.45
C GLU A 575 18.34 11.13 20.74
N PRO A 576 17.78 10.89 21.94
CA PRO A 576 18.33 11.49 23.17
C PRO A 576 19.76 11.06 23.51
N LEU A 577 20.22 9.92 22.93
CA LEU A 577 21.55 9.36 23.20
C LEU A 577 22.61 9.77 22.16
N ARG A 578 22.20 10.31 20.99
CA ARG A 578 23.10 10.56 19.85
C ARG A 578 24.18 11.60 20.11
N GLU A 579 23.91 12.56 20.99
CA GLU A 579 24.88 13.61 21.35
C GLU A 579 25.96 13.13 22.32
N ASP A 580 25.75 12.01 23.02
CA ASP A 580 26.74 11.42 23.90
C ASP A 580 27.91 10.80 23.13
N PRO A 581 29.17 11.13 23.41
CA PRO A 581 30.34 10.61 22.69
C PRO A 581 30.44 9.07 22.64
N ARG A 582 29.85 8.39 23.62
CA ARG A 582 29.81 6.91 23.69
C ARG A 582 28.95 6.32 22.59
N PHE A 583 27.93 7.03 22.14
CA PHE A 583 26.98 6.51 21.13
C PHE A 583 27.67 6.12 19.81
N GLY A 584 28.59 6.96 19.32
CA GLY A 584 29.35 6.66 18.12
C GLY A 584 30.22 5.38 18.22
N GLN A 585 30.60 4.98 19.44
CA GLN A 585 31.32 3.71 19.63
C GLN A 585 30.39 2.51 19.42
N PHE A 586 29.14 2.57 19.87
CA PHE A 586 28.15 1.52 19.63
C PHE A 586 27.81 1.39 18.15
N VAL A 587 27.62 2.50 17.43
CA VAL A 587 27.38 2.51 15.98
C VAL A 587 28.51 1.75 15.25
N ARG A 588 29.78 2.05 15.58
CA ARG A 588 30.94 1.35 15.00
C ARG A 588 31.03 -0.12 15.40
N ARG A 589 30.69 -0.49 16.66
CA ARG A 589 30.72 -1.88 17.14
C ARG A 589 29.68 -2.76 16.45
N VAL A 590 28.53 -2.20 16.12
CA VAL A 590 27.48 -2.85 15.33
C VAL A 590 27.84 -2.87 13.84
N GLY A 591 28.92 -2.18 13.44
CA GLY A 591 29.42 -2.15 12.06
C GLY A 591 28.52 -1.35 11.11
N LEU A 592 27.64 -0.50 11.62
CA LEU A 592 26.82 0.37 10.76
C LEU A 592 27.73 1.29 9.93
N PRO A 593 27.53 1.38 8.60
CA PRO A 593 28.31 2.26 7.73
C PRO A 593 28.27 3.72 8.21
N ASP A 594 29.32 4.50 7.98
CA ASP A 594 29.42 5.92 8.39
C ASP A 594 28.38 6.83 7.71
#